data_8671f8529dbbe7f4ea9bc25209470ea7
#
_entry.id   8671f8529dbbe7f4ea9bc25209470ea7
#
_cell.length_a   1.000
_cell.length_b   1.000
_cell.length_c   1.000
_cell.angle_alpha   90.00
_cell.angle_beta   90.00
_cell.angle_gamma   90.00
#
_symmetry.space_group_name_H-M   'P 1'
#
loop_
_entity.id
_entity.type
_entity.pdbx_description
1 polymer ?
#
loop_
_entity_poly.entity_id
_entity_poly.type
_entity_poly.pdbx_seq_one_letter_code
_entity_poly.pdbx_strand_id
1 'polypeptide(L)'
;MRTNTRLLLPFFYALLISACSNNDYYPKEYIGFEKQFISHTYDTKNEEETLTLKIIAAEKQDTDRKLTISSSTSNNSFHIQNAHPVILKGKKSVKIDIILYPKQIKSVQRIIRLICTPDGKDAKISEISIRLQKK
;
A
#
# COMPACT_ATOMS: atom_id res chain seq x y z
N MET A 1 33.36 44.75 28.79
CA MET A 1 33.08 44.51 28.54
C MET A 1 32.45 43.90 27.86
N ARG A 2 32.17 43.47 27.62
CA ARG A 2 31.75 42.98 27.02
C ARG A 2 31.22 42.16 26.66
N THR A 3 30.83 41.64 26.51
CA THR A 3 30.33 40.95 26.27
C THR A 3 30.02 40.19 25.51
N ASN A 4 29.88 39.69 25.23
CA ASN A 4 29.74 38.90 24.54
C ASN A 4 29.01 37.86 24.54
N THR A 5 28.65 37.40 24.52
CA THR A 5 27.98 36.49 24.79
C THR A 5 27.07 36.26 23.93
N ARG A 6 26.71 36.16 23.50
CA ARG A 6 25.84 35.98 22.80
C ARG A 6 25.93 35.13 21.86
N LEU A 7 25.88 34.42 21.57
CA LEU A 7 26.07 33.74 20.63
C LEU A 7 25.68 32.42 20.68
N LEU A 8 25.34 31.86 21.35
CA LEU A 8 25.09 30.62 21.42
C LEU A 8 23.89 30.18 20.85
N LEU A 9 23.01 30.91 20.64
CA LEU A 9 21.84 30.53 20.13
C LEU A 9 21.67 29.72 18.97
N PRO A 10 22.33 29.88 18.02
CA PRO A 10 22.10 29.22 16.80
C PRO A 10 22.14 27.81 16.78
N PHE A 11 22.62 27.25 17.75
CA PHE A 11 22.75 25.95 17.74
C PHE A 11 21.59 25.19 17.74
N PHE A 12 20.62 25.55 18.33
CA PHE A 12 19.55 24.77 18.44
C PHE A 12 18.84 24.39 17.30
N TYR A 13 18.82 25.12 16.31
CA TYR A 13 18.13 24.79 15.25
C TYR A 13 18.42 23.60 14.54
N ALA A 14 19.55 23.26 14.42
CA ALA A 14 19.95 22.15 13.66
C ALA A 14 19.29 20.92 14.02
N LEU A 15 18.93 20.82 15.21
CA LEU A 15 18.44 19.61 15.63
C LEU A 15 17.10 19.31 15.17
N LEU A 16 16.34 20.28 14.94
CA LEU A 16 15.03 19.98 14.65
C LEU A 16 14.80 19.40 13.32
N ILE A 17 15.63 19.64 12.43
CA ILE A 17 15.42 19.16 11.17
C ILE A 17 15.49 17.72 11.01
N SER A 18 16.31 17.13 11.74
CA SER A 18 16.49 15.73 11.52
C SER A 18 15.30 14.94 11.86
N ALA A 19 14.43 15.47 12.60
CA ALA A 19 13.34 14.69 13.01
C ALA A 19 12.32 14.47 11.93
N CYS A 20 12.36 15.21 10.91
CA CYS A 20 11.33 15.06 9.99
C CYS A 20 11.54 14.09 8.91
N SER A 21 12.57 13.45 8.91
CA SER A 21 12.85 12.66 7.79
C SER A 21 12.18 11.41 7.65
N ASN A 22 11.54 10.99 8.60
CA ASN A 22 11.09 9.75 8.51
C ASN A 22 9.79 9.55 8.28
N ASN A 23 9.37 8.98 7.48
CA ASN A 23 8.07 8.82 7.28
C ASN A 23 7.58 7.56 7.17
N ASP A 24 8.17 6.68 7.50
CA ASP A 24 7.68 5.49 7.31
C ASP A 24 7.18 4.95 8.42
N TYR A 25 6.02 5.17 8.83
CA TYR A 25 5.63 4.68 9.86
C TYR A 25 4.73 3.67 9.78
N TYR A 26 4.89 2.38 9.69
CA TYR A 26 4.01 1.27 9.90
C TYR A 26 4.33 0.70 11.27
N PRO A 27 3.35 0.30 12.05
CA PRO A 27 3.61 -0.44 13.28
C PRO A 27 4.43 -1.69 12.97
N LYS A 28 5.17 -2.18 13.93
CA LYS A 28 6.05 -3.32 13.67
C LYS A 28 5.35 -4.53 13.14
N GLU A 29 4.13 -4.74 13.57
CA GLU A 29 3.42 -5.90 13.14
C GLU A 29 2.63 -5.66 11.89
N TYR A 30 2.78 -4.55 11.24
CA TYR A 30 1.98 -4.27 10.07
C TYR A 30 2.28 -5.22 8.93
N ILE A 31 1.26 -5.84 8.39
CA ILE A 31 1.34 -6.59 7.16
C ILE A 31 0.11 -6.20 6.38
N GLY A 32 0.27 -5.64 5.21
CA GLY A 32 -0.84 -5.20 4.40
C GLY A 32 -0.40 -4.40 3.20
N PHE A 33 -1.35 -3.76 2.57
CA PHE A 33 -1.05 -2.98 1.37
C PHE A 33 -0.10 -1.84 1.68
N GLU A 34 0.82 -1.59 0.79
CA GLU A 34 1.76 -0.51 0.96
C GLU A 34 1.04 0.82 0.89
N LYS A 35 0.05 0.95 0.05
CA LYS A 35 -0.73 2.16 -0.10
C LYS A 35 -2.17 1.89 0.22
N GLN A 36 -2.86 2.88 0.73
CA GLN A 36 -4.26 2.72 1.06
C GLN A 36 -5.17 3.25 -0.03
N PHE A 37 -4.65 4.03 -0.93
CA PHE A 37 -5.44 4.59 -2.01
C PHE A 37 -4.59 4.80 -3.25
N ILE A 38 -5.09 4.37 -4.40
CA ILE A 38 -4.44 4.63 -5.67
C ILE A 38 -5.50 4.97 -6.71
N SER A 39 -5.08 5.63 -7.76
CA SER A 39 -5.95 5.94 -8.89
C SER A 39 -5.37 5.32 -10.14
N HIS A 40 -6.22 4.85 -11.00
CA HIS A 40 -5.82 4.28 -12.27
C HIS A 40 -6.74 4.78 -13.36
N THR A 41 -6.16 5.28 -14.45
CA THR A 41 -6.93 5.70 -15.61
C THR A 41 -6.94 4.57 -16.61
N TYR A 42 -8.12 4.08 -16.95
CA TYR A 42 -8.25 2.96 -17.88
C TYR A 42 -8.70 3.42 -19.26
N ASP A 43 -8.32 2.65 -20.26
CA ASP A 43 -8.65 2.96 -21.64
C ASP A 43 -9.54 1.85 -22.19
N THR A 44 -10.74 2.18 -22.61
CA THR A 44 -11.68 1.19 -23.10
C THR A 44 -11.26 0.54 -24.42
N LYS A 45 -10.18 1.02 -25.02
CA LYS A 45 -9.67 0.36 -26.19
C LYS A 45 -8.94 -0.91 -25.82
N ASN A 46 -8.52 -1.05 -24.60
CA ASN A 46 -7.77 -2.22 -24.16
C ASN A 46 -8.74 -3.32 -23.71
N GLU A 47 -8.40 -4.55 -24.01
CA GLU A 47 -9.19 -5.69 -23.55
C GLU A 47 -8.86 -5.94 -22.09
N GLU A 48 -7.61 -5.78 -21.71
CA GLU A 48 -7.15 -5.99 -20.34
C GLU A 48 -6.10 -4.99 -19.97
N GLU A 49 -6.04 -4.62 -18.71
CA GLU A 49 -4.97 -3.82 -18.18
C GLU A 49 -4.55 -4.42 -16.84
N THR A 50 -3.29 -4.40 -16.53
CA THR A 50 -2.76 -4.98 -15.30
C THR A 50 -2.36 -3.89 -14.34
N LEU A 51 -2.79 -4.06 -13.08
CA LEU A 51 -2.46 -3.15 -12.05
C LEU A 51 -1.70 -3.92 -11.00
N THR A 52 -0.48 -3.58 -10.71
CA THR A 52 0.34 -4.30 -9.74
C THR A 52 0.30 -3.60 -8.39
N LEU A 53 -0.02 -4.34 -7.35
CA LEU A 53 -0.08 -3.82 -6.00
C LEU A 53 1.00 -4.46 -5.17
N LYS A 54 1.56 -3.70 -4.24
CA LYS A 54 2.59 -4.22 -3.34
C LYS A 54 2.01 -4.39 -1.94
N ILE A 55 2.30 -5.53 -1.35
CA ILE A 55 1.94 -5.82 0.02
C ILE A 55 3.23 -5.91 0.79
N ILE A 56 3.29 -5.28 1.95
CA ILE A 56 4.51 -5.21 2.72
C ILE A 56 4.33 -5.77 4.12
N ALA A 57 5.42 -6.19 4.70
CA ALA A 57 5.52 -6.48 6.13
C ALA A 57 6.51 -5.46 6.68
N ALA A 58 6.17 -4.81 7.76
CA ALA A 58 7.04 -3.79 8.34
C ALA A 58 8.36 -4.39 8.79
N GLU A 59 8.33 -5.65 9.22
CA GLU A 59 9.54 -6.34 9.62
C GLU A 59 9.66 -7.67 8.92
N LYS A 60 10.86 -8.18 8.74
CA LYS A 60 11.09 -9.49 8.16
C LYS A 60 10.43 -10.52 9.04
N GLN A 61 9.84 -11.52 8.43
CA GLN A 61 9.16 -12.55 9.16
C GLN A 61 10.03 -13.80 9.31
N ASP A 62 9.85 -14.51 10.41
CA ASP A 62 10.62 -15.73 10.66
C ASP A 62 10.07 -16.92 9.92
N THR A 63 8.88 -16.82 9.40
CA THR A 63 8.25 -17.90 8.65
C THR A 63 7.52 -17.29 7.49
N ASP A 64 7.12 -18.10 6.55
CA ASP A 64 6.32 -17.63 5.45
C ASP A 64 4.99 -17.13 6.01
N ARG A 65 4.51 -15.99 5.51
CA ARG A 65 3.23 -15.45 5.92
C ARG A 65 2.25 -15.54 4.77
N LYS A 66 1.19 -16.27 5.00
CA LYS A 66 0.15 -16.46 4.00
C LYS A 66 -0.86 -15.34 4.12
N LEU A 67 -1.31 -14.84 2.99
CA LEU A 67 -2.25 -13.75 2.96
C LEU A 67 -3.46 -14.15 2.12
N THR A 68 -4.58 -13.54 2.39
CA THR A 68 -5.78 -13.71 1.56
C THR A 68 -6.21 -12.35 1.09
N ILE A 69 -6.37 -12.20 -0.21
CA ILE A 69 -6.84 -10.96 -0.81
C ILE A 69 -8.28 -11.16 -1.25
N SER A 70 -9.16 -10.35 -0.76
CA SER A 70 -10.56 -10.43 -1.14
C SER A 70 -11.08 -9.08 -1.55
N SER A 71 -12.24 -9.03 -2.13
CA SER A 71 -12.84 -7.78 -2.55
C SER A 71 -14.21 -7.65 -1.94
N SER A 72 -14.51 -6.46 -1.45
CA SER A 72 -15.84 -6.17 -1.02
C SER A 72 -16.70 -5.76 -2.22
N THR A 73 -16.10 -5.59 -3.37
CA THR A 73 -16.79 -5.22 -4.57
C THR A 73 -16.85 -6.42 -5.49
N SER A 74 -18.03 -6.83 -5.87
CA SER A 74 -18.13 -7.99 -6.70
C SER A 74 -18.63 -7.58 -8.04
N ASN A 75 -17.87 -7.74 -9.06
CA ASN A 75 -18.32 -7.50 -10.41
C ASN A 75 -17.34 -8.11 -11.42
N ASN A 76 -17.67 -8.02 -12.68
CA ASN A 76 -16.90 -8.65 -13.72
C ASN A 76 -15.84 -7.75 -14.31
N SER A 77 -15.63 -6.58 -13.75
CA SER A 77 -14.70 -5.64 -14.34
C SER A 77 -13.24 -5.87 -13.93
N PHE A 78 -13.00 -6.75 -13.00
CA PHE A 78 -11.64 -7.06 -12.59
C PHE A 78 -11.50 -8.47 -12.04
N HIS A 79 -10.27 -8.93 -11.95
CA HIS A 79 -9.95 -10.25 -11.42
C HIS A 79 -8.66 -10.16 -10.61
N ILE A 80 -8.65 -10.76 -9.43
CA ILE A 80 -7.46 -10.83 -8.61
C ILE A 80 -6.68 -12.05 -9.07
N GLN A 81 -5.50 -11.82 -9.62
CA GLN A 81 -4.78 -12.92 -10.22
C GLN A 81 -4.26 -13.91 -9.20
N ASN A 82 -3.82 -13.50 -8.08
CA ASN A 82 -3.38 -14.39 -7.02
C ASN A 82 -4.00 -13.94 -5.72
N ALA A 83 -5.04 -14.60 -5.28
CA ALA A 83 -5.76 -14.22 -4.08
C ALA A 83 -5.08 -14.73 -2.81
N HIS A 84 -4.06 -15.55 -2.92
CA HIS A 84 -3.39 -16.12 -1.76
C HIS A 84 -1.87 -15.95 -1.85
N PRO A 85 -1.38 -14.70 -1.87
CA PRO A 85 0.05 -14.50 -1.97
C PRO A 85 0.74 -14.85 -0.67
N VAL A 86 2.04 -15.03 -0.71
CA VAL A 86 2.83 -15.37 0.45
C VAL A 86 4.04 -14.44 0.53
N ILE A 87 4.23 -13.83 1.69
CA ILE A 87 5.48 -13.12 1.94
C ILE A 87 6.43 -14.16 2.50
N LEU A 88 7.45 -14.49 1.74
CA LEU A 88 8.35 -15.56 2.12
C LEU A 88 9.21 -15.18 3.32
N LYS A 89 9.62 -16.20 4.07
CA LYS A 89 10.50 -16.03 5.21
C LYS A 89 11.67 -15.14 4.83
N GLY A 90 11.97 -14.18 5.63
CA GLY A 90 13.09 -13.27 5.43
C GLY A 90 12.84 -12.16 4.45
N LYS A 91 11.66 -12.12 3.85
CA LYS A 91 11.30 -11.07 2.91
C LYS A 91 10.33 -10.09 3.56
N LYS A 92 10.18 -8.94 2.94
CA LYS A 92 9.33 -7.89 3.47
C LYS A 92 8.24 -7.46 2.49
N SER A 93 8.08 -8.12 1.41
CA SER A 93 7.03 -7.73 0.45
C SER A 93 6.69 -8.83 -0.53
N VAL A 94 5.55 -8.66 -1.17
CA VAL A 94 5.12 -9.50 -2.27
C VAL A 94 4.25 -8.62 -3.16
N LYS A 95 4.22 -8.90 -4.44
CA LYS A 95 3.39 -8.16 -5.38
C LYS A 95 2.26 -9.04 -5.87
N ILE A 96 1.11 -8.44 -6.13
CA ILE A 96 0.00 -9.13 -6.75
C ILE A 96 -0.50 -8.31 -7.92
N ASP A 97 -1.10 -8.96 -8.88
CA ASP A 97 -1.66 -8.30 -10.04
C ASP A 97 -3.16 -8.36 -10.03
N ILE A 98 -3.77 -7.25 -10.37
CA ILE A 98 -5.20 -7.16 -10.58
C ILE A 98 -5.39 -6.94 -12.07
N ILE A 99 -6.17 -7.78 -12.69
CA ILE A 99 -6.45 -7.66 -14.12
C ILE A 99 -7.75 -6.90 -14.26
N LEU A 100 -7.70 -5.78 -14.95
CA LEU A 100 -8.88 -4.99 -15.22
C LEU A 100 -9.39 -5.30 -16.61
N TYR A 101 -10.69 -5.27 -16.77
CA TYR A 101 -11.33 -5.46 -18.06
C TYR A 101 -12.04 -4.15 -18.41
N PRO A 102 -11.34 -3.22 -19.04
CA PRO A 102 -11.89 -1.87 -19.29
C PRO A 102 -13.25 -1.84 -19.95
N LYS A 103 -13.51 -2.77 -20.84
CA LYS A 103 -14.79 -2.77 -21.54
C LYS A 103 -15.94 -3.23 -20.66
N GLN A 104 -15.65 -3.79 -19.50
CA GLN A 104 -16.67 -4.24 -18.57
C GLN A 104 -16.96 -3.18 -17.51
N ILE A 105 -16.19 -2.09 -17.47
CA ILE A 105 -16.39 -1.05 -16.49
C ILE A 105 -17.47 -0.13 -16.99
N LYS A 106 -18.57 -0.06 -16.30
CA LYS A 106 -19.72 0.67 -16.80
C LYS A 106 -19.89 2.06 -16.27
N SER A 107 -19.15 2.45 -15.30
CA SER A 107 -19.25 3.78 -14.75
C SER A 107 -18.06 4.59 -15.18
N VAL A 108 -18.22 5.89 -15.24
CA VAL A 108 -17.12 6.76 -15.56
C VAL A 108 -16.07 6.67 -14.47
N GLN A 109 -16.50 6.43 -13.25
CA GLN A 109 -15.61 6.36 -12.14
C GLN A 109 -16.04 5.24 -11.25
N ARG A 110 -15.16 4.44 -10.80
CA ARG A 110 -15.46 3.32 -9.95
C ARG A 110 -14.44 3.19 -8.88
N ILE A 111 -14.80 2.59 -7.80
CA ILE A 111 -13.89 2.29 -6.70
C ILE A 111 -13.91 0.80 -6.46
N ILE A 112 -12.74 0.19 -6.48
CA ILE A 112 -12.57 -1.20 -6.11
C ILE A 112 -11.92 -1.19 -4.74
N ARG A 113 -12.47 -1.93 -3.80
CA ARG A 113 -11.88 -2.06 -2.47
C ARG A 113 -11.40 -3.47 -2.27
N LEU A 114 -10.13 -3.61 -1.97
CA LEU A 114 -9.54 -4.90 -1.70
C LEU A 114 -9.11 -4.98 -0.25
N ILE A 115 -9.23 -6.15 0.33
CA ILE A 115 -8.90 -6.40 1.71
C ILE A 115 -7.82 -7.44 1.75
N CYS A 116 -6.76 -7.17 2.52
CA CYS A 116 -5.68 -8.11 2.74
C CYS A 116 -5.81 -8.64 4.16
N THR A 117 -5.96 -9.94 4.30
CA THR A 117 -6.08 -10.59 5.59
C THR A 117 -4.88 -11.52 5.79
N PRO A 118 -3.95 -11.17 6.66
CA PRO A 118 -2.84 -12.07 6.94
C PRO A 118 -3.34 -13.25 7.78
N ASP A 119 -2.64 -14.35 7.72
CA ASP A 119 -2.95 -15.50 8.57
C ASP A 119 -2.62 -15.18 10.02
N GLY A 120 -3.18 -15.89 10.94
CA GLY A 120 -2.91 -15.72 12.38
C GLY A 120 -4.11 -15.16 13.11
N LYS A 121 -4.19 -15.45 14.40
CA LYS A 121 -5.34 -15.09 15.16
C LYS A 121 -5.48 -13.63 15.40
N ASP A 122 -4.38 -12.93 15.59
CA ASP A 122 -4.44 -11.55 15.92
C ASP A 122 -4.11 -10.66 14.73
N ALA A 123 -4.22 -11.22 13.54
CA ALA A 123 -3.86 -10.47 12.35
C ALA A 123 -4.88 -9.38 12.06
N LYS A 124 -4.40 -8.22 11.71
CA LYS A 124 -5.26 -7.12 11.38
C LYS A 124 -5.38 -7.00 9.89
N ILE A 125 -6.55 -6.71 9.40
CA ILE A 125 -6.76 -6.57 7.97
C ILE A 125 -6.29 -5.20 7.51
N SER A 126 -5.92 -5.09 6.26
CA SER A 126 -5.65 -3.80 5.64
C SER A 126 -6.49 -3.67 4.37
N GLU A 127 -6.75 -2.46 3.97
CA GLU A 127 -7.62 -2.23 2.83
C GLU A 127 -7.02 -1.21 1.89
N ILE A 128 -7.23 -1.39 0.60
CA ILE A 128 -6.84 -0.41 -0.39
C ILE A 128 -8.06 -0.06 -1.24
N SER A 129 -8.22 1.20 -1.54
CA SER A 129 -9.23 1.67 -2.47
C SER A 129 -8.56 2.06 -3.77
N ILE A 130 -9.05 1.52 -4.87
CA ILE A 130 -8.54 1.79 -6.20
C ILE A 130 -9.61 2.56 -6.96
N ARG A 131 -9.28 3.80 -7.29
CA ARG A 131 -10.22 4.62 -8.02
C ARG A 131 -9.96 4.49 -9.50
N LEU A 132 -10.94 4.11 -10.25
CA LEU A 132 -10.84 3.93 -11.69
C LEU A 132 -11.46 5.09 -12.43
N GLN A 133 -10.71 5.68 -13.33
CA GLN A 133 -11.21 6.78 -14.11
C GLN A 133 -11.07 6.46 -15.58
N LYS A 134 -12.07 6.79 -16.36
CA LYS A 134 -12.04 6.54 -17.78
C LYS A 134 -11.18 7.58 -18.46
N LYS A 135 -10.38 7.15 -19.40
CA LYS A 135 -9.54 8.03 -20.17
C LYS A 135 -10.35 8.84 -21.15
#